data_bf8f9670ea1f10e4f4807ab256119868
#
_entry.id   bf8f9670ea1f10e4f4807ab256119868
#
_cell.length_a   1.000
_cell.length_b   1.000
_cell.length_c   1.000
_cell.angle_alpha   90.00
_cell.angle_beta   90.00
_cell.angle_gamma   90.00
#
_symmetry.space_group_name_H-M   'P 1'
#
loop_
_entity.id
_entity.type
_entity.pdbx_description
1 polymer ?
#
loop_
_entity_poly.entity_id
_entity_poly.type
_entity_poly.pdbx_seq_one_letter_code
_entity_poly.pdbx_strand_id
1 'polypeptide(L)'
;MEQALCEKLSSPLAPASTEFKHTSVLIIDDDPVYRILLRDICHKLGIGRIAEAADGQLGLDSLPFTRPDLIVLDVMMPGIDGIEVCRRLRATKEFADTAVLIQTGLMDETKRMAIFQAGANDVVSKPLNLPEFMARMRTHLRQAITLRRLGSFHQRLTNHLITANSLLTAQLPDPHAAAELAERNGFRLSVVRHQHEEIGGDLWYLHEVSPGRLLLILLDPNAPGLAGAINALRIDTALRELTRHHTDPQQLLRALDRVMVESPCGRLFASVTAVVVDRMEKALWYTASGNPYPIFCRGKQVAALVSGGLPLGSGLATLELKHIAMNPGDMLVLHTDGWPARAGDNPLDLIQNALENGQADAETLENNSSHSNDDVTLITLQHTGHS
;
A
#
# COMPACT_ATOMS: atom_id res chain seq x y z
N MET A 1 -10.14 -60.24 3.54
CA MET A 1 -9.57 -58.89 3.75
C MET A 1 -10.58 -57.79 3.47
N GLU A 2 -11.45 -57.96 2.47
CA GLU A 2 -12.54 -57.01 2.14
C GLU A 2 -13.62 -56.90 3.21
N GLN A 3 -14.03 -58.02 3.86
CA GLN A 3 -15.06 -57.99 4.92
C GLN A 3 -14.61 -57.23 6.19
N ALA A 4 -13.33 -57.27 6.57
CA ALA A 4 -12.81 -56.54 7.72
C ALA A 4 -12.68 -55.03 7.46
N LEU A 5 -12.60 -54.62 6.18
CA LEU A 5 -12.61 -53.20 5.79
C LEU A 5 -14.04 -52.63 5.85
N CYS A 6 -15.04 -53.43 5.47
CA CYS A 6 -16.45 -53.02 5.46
C CYS A 6 -17.01 -52.86 6.90
N GLU A 7 -16.63 -53.70 7.86
CA GLU A 7 -17.06 -53.59 9.25
C GLU A 7 -16.52 -52.38 10.00
N LYS A 8 -15.31 -51.88 9.65
CA LYS A 8 -14.74 -50.63 10.22
C LYS A 8 -15.40 -49.36 9.68
N LEU A 9 -16.13 -49.44 8.56
CA LEU A 9 -16.82 -48.31 7.96
C LEU A 9 -18.26 -48.11 8.53
N SER A 10 -18.80 -49.04 9.28
CA SER A 10 -20.21 -49.04 9.76
C SER A 10 -20.40 -48.55 11.20
N SER A 11 -19.39 -47.95 11.86
CA SER A 11 -19.60 -47.26 13.15
C SER A 11 -20.47 -46.01 12.95
N PRO A 12 -21.44 -45.71 13.83
CA PRO A 12 -22.30 -44.52 13.69
C PRO A 12 -21.44 -43.27 13.76
N LEU A 13 -21.45 -42.50 12.65
CA LEU A 13 -20.69 -41.29 12.44
C LEU A 13 -21.17 -40.19 13.37
N ALA A 14 -20.23 -39.56 14.08
CA ALA A 14 -20.42 -38.20 14.59
C ALA A 14 -20.88 -37.29 13.43
N PRO A 15 -21.77 -36.33 13.67
CA PRO A 15 -22.26 -35.44 12.61
C PRO A 15 -21.10 -34.84 11.85
N ALA A 16 -21.17 -34.85 10.51
CA ALA A 16 -20.15 -34.34 9.64
C ALA A 16 -19.75 -32.91 10.10
N SER A 17 -18.48 -32.70 10.37
CA SER A 17 -17.98 -31.41 10.79
C SER A 17 -18.31 -30.38 9.71
N THR A 18 -19.01 -29.30 10.06
CA THR A 18 -19.28 -28.18 9.14
C THR A 18 -18.05 -27.35 8.81
N GLU A 19 -16.90 -27.67 9.43
CA GLU A 19 -15.64 -26.96 9.34
C GLU A 19 -15.13 -26.83 7.89
N PHE A 20 -15.27 -27.89 7.08
CA PHE A 20 -14.74 -27.93 5.71
C PHE A 20 -15.81 -27.79 4.62
N LYS A 21 -17.02 -27.36 4.97
CA LYS A 21 -18.16 -27.22 4.02
C LYS A 21 -17.85 -26.31 2.81
N HIS A 22 -16.94 -25.36 2.98
CA HIS A 22 -16.56 -24.40 1.92
C HIS A 22 -15.18 -24.70 1.31
N THR A 23 -14.64 -25.90 1.55
CA THR A 23 -13.37 -26.31 0.95
C THR A 23 -13.59 -27.17 -0.28
N SER A 24 -12.58 -27.19 -1.15
CA SER A 24 -12.52 -27.98 -2.38
C SER A 24 -11.31 -28.91 -2.33
N VAL A 25 -11.51 -30.18 -2.64
CA VAL A 25 -10.45 -31.17 -2.75
C VAL A 25 -10.47 -31.76 -4.14
N LEU A 26 -9.30 -31.87 -4.77
CA LEU A 26 -9.08 -32.60 -6.02
C LEU A 26 -8.35 -33.90 -5.71
N ILE A 27 -8.89 -35.02 -6.13
CA ILE A 27 -8.30 -36.36 -6.02
C ILE A 27 -7.76 -36.75 -7.38
N ILE A 28 -6.48 -37.05 -7.46
CA ILE A 28 -5.82 -37.50 -8.70
C ILE A 28 -5.17 -38.87 -8.43
N ASP A 29 -5.77 -39.92 -8.91
CA ASP A 29 -5.33 -41.31 -8.73
C ASP A 29 -5.89 -42.15 -9.89
N ASP A 30 -5.10 -43.03 -10.50
CA ASP A 30 -5.54 -43.84 -11.62
C ASP A 30 -6.41 -45.03 -11.16
N ASP A 31 -6.28 -45.48 -9.89
CA ASP A 31 -7.09 -46.56 -9.32
C ASP A 31 -8.50 -46.08 -8.92
N PRO A 32 -9.58 -46.55 -9.58
CA PRO A 32 -10.91 -46.13 -9.24
C PRO A 32 -11.35 -46.54 -7.84
N VAL A 33 -10.78 -47.61 -7.27
CA VAL A 33 -11.10 -48.05 -5.90
C VAL A 33 -10.55 -47.10 -4.88
N TYR A 34 -9.31 -46.61 -5.09
CA TYR A 34 -8.71 -45.57 -4.24
C TYR A 34 -9.45 -44.24 -4.37
N ARG A 35 -9.89 -43.83 -5.57
CA ARG A 35 -10.69 -42.60 -5.72
C ARG A 35 -11.99 -42.68 -4.92
N ILE A 36 -12.71 -43.82 -4.97
CA ILE A 36 -13.93 -44.04 -4.17
C ILE A 36 -13.63 -43.91 -2.68
N LEU A 37 -12.57 -44.58 -2.19
CA LEU A 37 -12.16 -44.52 -0.79
C LEU A 37 -11.86 -43.08 -0.34
N LEU A 38 -11.08 -42.36 -1.13
CA LEU A 38 -10.70 -40.98 -0.84
C LEU A 38 -11.88 -40.02 -0.83
N ARG A 39 -12.83 -40.22 -1.78
CA ARG A 39 -14.08 -39.46 -1.82
C ARG A 39 -14.93 -39.71 -0.56
N ASP A 40 -15.02 -40.96 -0.11
CA ASP A 40 -15.75 -41.28 1.12
C ASP A 40 -15.10 -40.66 2.36
N ILE A 41 -13.75 -40.59 2.40
CA ILE A 41 -13.01 -39.88 3.46
C ILE A 41 -13.32 -38.40 3.40
N CYS A 42 -13.33 -37.79 2.22
CA CYS A 42 -13.67 -36.38 2.04
C CYS A 42 -15.11 -36.07 2.52
N HIS A 43 -16.07 -36.92 2.20
CA HIS A 43 -17.45 -36.82 2.70
C HIS A 43 -17.50 -36.93 4.24
N LYS A 44 -16.76 -37.86 4.83
CA LYS A 44 -16.64 -38.01 6.30
C LYS A 44 -16.03 -36.77 6.97
N LEU A 45 -15.14 -36.10 6.29
CA LEU A 45 -14.54 -34.83 6.77
C LEU A 45 -15.49 -33.64 6.58
N GLY A 46 -16.58 -33.76 5.82
CA GLY A 46 -17.53 -32.68 5.56
C GLY A 46 -17.03 -31.69 4.50
N ILE A 47 -16.20 -32.15 3.55
CA ILE A 47 -15.67 -31.32 2.47
C ILE A 47 -16.80 -31.01 1.48
N GLY A 48 -16.96 -29.74 1.12
CA GLY A 48 -18.10 -29.28 0.34
C GLY A 48 -18.02 -29.53 -1.16
N ARG A 49 -16.80 -29.54 -1.73
CA ARG A 49 -16.57 -29.82 -3.15
C ARG A 49 -15.47 -30.85 -3.31
N ILE A 50 -15.74 -31.88 -4.07
CA ILE A 50 -14.82 -32.96 -4.36
C ILE A 50 -14.78 -33.13 -5.87
N ALA A 51 -13.59 -33.06 -6.45
CA ALA A 51 -13.35 -33.35 -7.86
C ALA A 51 -12.40 -34.53 -7.97
N GLU A 52 -12.51 -35.30 -9.05
CA GLU A 52 -11.70 -36.47 -9.29
C GLU A 52 -11.10 -36.44 -10.70
N ALA A 53 -9.88 -36.91 -10.83
CA ALA A 53 -9.19 -37.11 -12.09
C ALA A 53 -8.54 -38.49 -12.11
N ALA A 54 -8.62 -39.17 -13.24
CA ALA A 54 -8.11 -40.53 -13.41
C ALA A 54 -6.63 -40.57 -13.84
N ASP A 55 -6.04 -39.42 -14.15
CA ASP A 55 -4.63 -39.27 -14.50
C ASP A 55 -4.14 -37.86 -14.20
N GLY A 56 -2.82 -37.69 -14.27
CA GLY A 56 -2.20 -36.41 -13.92
C GLY A 56 -2.52 -35.29 -14.90
N GLN A 57 -2.71 -35.57 -16.20
CA GLN A 57 -3.03 -34.53 -17.19
C GLN A 57 -4.45 -33.99 -16.97
N LEU A 58 -5.44 -34.90 -16.82
CA LEU A 58 -6.82 -34.51 -16.46
C LEU A 58 -6.88 -33.73 -15.15
N GLY A 59 -6.04 -34.12 -14.18
CA GLY A 59 -5.91 -33.38 -12.93
C GLY A 59 -5.47 -31.93 -13.16
N LEU A 60 -4.41 -31.71 -13.91
CA LEU A 60 -3.91 -30.36 -14.25
C LEU A 60 -4.92 -29.55 -15.04
N ASP A 61 -5.57 -30.16 -16.04
CA ASP A 61 -6.57 -29.49 -16.90
C ASP A 61 -7.82 -29.07 -16.10
N SER A 62 -8.12 -29.76 -15.00
CA SER A 62 -9.26 -29.45 -14.12
C SER A 62 -9.03 -28.28 -13.15
N LEU A 63 -7.78 -27.89 -12.90
CA LEU A 63 -7.40 -26.88 -11.88
C LEU A 63 -8.14 -25.55 -12.03
N PRO A 64 -8.25 -24.93 -13.23
CA PRO A 64 -8.93 -23.65 -13.39
C PRO A 64 -10.39 -23.67 -12.97
N PHE A 65 -11.04 -24.83 -13.09
CA PHE A 65 -12.47 -25.03 -12.78
C PHE A 65 -12.70 -25.47 -11.34
N THR A 66 -11.82 -26.29 -10.78
CA THR A 66 -11.97 -26.87 -9.45
C THR A 66 -11.42 -25.99 -8.34
N ARG A 67 -10.33 -25.23 -8.63
CA ARG A 67 -9.62 -24.35 -7.67
C ARG A 67 -9.52 -25.02 -6.30
N PRO A 68 -8.79 -26.15 -6.20
CA PRO A 68 -8.77 -26.95 -4.99
C PRO A 68 -7.97 -26.26 -3.86
N ASP A 69 -8.44 -26.45 -2.63
CA ASP A 69 -7.71 -26.09 -1.41
C ASP A 69 -6.65 -27.11 -1.03
N LEU A 70 -6.90 -28.38 -1.43
CA LEU A 70 -6.00 -29.51 -1.23
C LEU A 70 -6.10 -30.45 -2.43
N ILE A 71 -4.96 -30.90 -2.91
CA ILE A 71 -4.84 -31.96 -3.91
C ILE A 71 -4.34 -33.23 -3.19
N VAL A 72 -5.06 -34.31 -3.34
CA VAL A 72 -4.60 -35.66 -2.98
C VAL A 72 -4.13 -36.34 -4.26
N LEU A 73 -2.85 -36.68 -4.34
CA LEU A 73 -2.17 -37.05 -5.57
C LEU A 73 -1.46 -38.38 -5.44
N ASP A 74 -1.76 -39.33 -6.30
CA ASP A 74 -0.93 -40.53 -6.41
C ASP A 74 0.36 -40.25 -7.17
N VAL A 75 1.45 -40.95 -6.80
CA VAL A 75 2.73 -40.89 -7.50
C VAL A 75 2.70 -41.72 -8.76
N MET A 76 2.21 -42.95 -8.68
CA MET A 76 2.34 -43.96 -9.71
C MET A 76 1.15 -43.99 -10.65
N MET A 77 1.13 -43.14 -11.66
CA MET A 77 0.06 -43.05 -12.65
C MET A 77 0.60 -43.20 -14.06
N PRO A 78 -0.15 -43.75 -15.04
CA PRO A 78 0.24 -43.76 -16.42
C PRO A 78 0.29 -42.36 -17.03
N GLY A 79 1.22 -42.15 -17.96
CA GLY A 79 1.43 -40.84 -18.58
C GLY A 79 2.35 -39.95 -17.76
N ILE A 80 1.85 -38.90 -17.18
CA ILE A 80 2.61 -38.05 -16.27
C ILE A 80 2.46 -38.54 -14.83
N ASP A 81 3.56 -38.73 -14.13
CA ASP A 81 3.56 -39.17 -12.73
C ASP A 81 3.21 -38.01 -11.76
N GLY A 82 2.91 -38.35 -10.50
CA GLY A 82 2.54 -37.37 -9.50
C GLY A 82 3.64 -36.36 -9.16
N ILE A 83 4.92 -36.72 -9.34
CA ILE A 83 6.05 -35.81 -9.13
C ILE A 83 6.06 -34.73 -10.20
N GLU A 84 5.83 -35.11 -11.45
CA GLU A 84 5.78 -34.17 -12.56
C GLU A 84 4.51 -33.28 -12.48
N VAL A 85 3.37 -33.83 -12.07
CA VAL A 85 2.16 -33.05 -11.78
C VAL A 85 2.46 -31.97 -10.72
N CYS A 86 3.14 -32.33 -9.64
CA CYS A 86 3.50 -31.40 -8.58
C CYS A 86 4.43 -30.30 -9.09
N ARG A 87 5.44 -30.60 -9.89
CA ARG A 87 6.35 -29.60 -10.50
C ARG A 87 5.58 -28.60 -11.39
N ARG A 88 4.69 -29.09 -12.26
CA ARG A 88 3.87 -28.22 -13.14
C ARG A 88 2.93 -27.33 -12.34
N LEU A 89 2.33 -27.88 -11.29
CA LEU A 89 1.49 -27.11 -10.37
C LEU A 89 2.29 -25.95 -9.75
N ARG A 90 3.49 -26.21 -9.24
CA ARG A 90 4.35 -25.17 -8.63
C ARG A 90 4.87 -24.13 -9.62
N ALA A 91 5.02 -24.49 -10.89
CA ALA A 91 5.38 -23.55 -11.96
C ALA A 91 4.20 -22.62 -12.35
N THR A 92 2.98 -22.97 -11.99
CA THR A 92 1.77 -22.17 -12.30
C THR A 92 1.45 -21.24 -11.15
N LYS A 93 1.71 -19.93 -11.32
CA LYS A 93 1.59 -18.90 -10.26
C LYS A 93 0.25 -18.95 -9.48
N GLU A 94 -0.84 -19.23 -10.17
CA GLU A 94 -2.20 -19.26 -9.57
C GLU A 94 -2.37 -20.42 -8.56
N PHE A 95 -1.66 -21.54 -8.76
CA PHE A 95 -1.80 -22.76 -7.95
C PHE A 95 -0.51 -23.12 -7.18
N ALA A 96 0.50 -22.27 -7.24
CA ALA A 96 1.81 -22.53 -6.61
C ALA A 96 1.70 -22.82 -5.10
N ASP A 97 0.73 -22.21 -4.41
CA ASP A 97 0.52 -22.36 -2.97
C ASP A 97 -0.55 -23.41 -2.60
N THR A 98 -1.16 -24.07 -3.58
CA THR A 98 -2.16 -25.12 -3.31
C THR A 98 -1.52 -26.29 -2.56
N ALA A 99 -2.13 -26.70 -1.47
CA ALA A 99 -1.61 -27.83 -0.68
C ALA A 99 -1.68 -29.15 -1.49
N VAL A 100 -0.56 -29.91 -1.51
CA VAL A 100 -0.46 -31.19 -2.18
C VAL A 100 -0.06 -32.26 -1.18
N LEU A 101 -0.93 -33.23 -0.96
CA LEU A 101 -0.72 -34.43 -0.15
C LEU A 101 -0.51 -35.59 -1.11
N ILE A 102 0.71 -36.10 -1.19
CA ILE A 102 1.08 -37.19 -2.09
C ILE A 102 0.89 -38.55 -1.40
N GLN A 103 0.37 -39.52 -2.16
CA GLN A 103 0.28 -40.90 -1.76
C GLN A 103 1.28 -41.77 -2.55
N THR A 104 1.97 -42.69 -1.88
CA THR A 104 2.94 -43.56 -2.57
C THR A 104 3.01 -44.95 -1.91
N GLY A 105 3.10 -46.00 -2.73
CA GLY A 105 3.34 -47.37 -2.28
C GLY A 105 4.80 -47.73 -2.02
N LEU A 106 5.73 -46.91 -2.52
CA LEU A 106 7.17 -47.17 -2.43
C LEU A 106 7.82 -46.05 -1.63
N MET A 107 8.24 -46.35 -0.42
CA MET A 107 8.91 -45.42 0.51
C MET A 107 10.39 -45.75 0.62
N ASP A 108 11.15 -45.52 -0.44
CA ASP A 108 12.60 -45.35 -0.28
C ASP A 108 12.91 -43.86 -0.02
N GLU A 109 14.00 -43.60 0.66
CA GLU A 109 14.39 -42.25 1.11
C GLU A 109 14.68 -41.33 -0.08
N THR A 110 15.19 -41.88 -1.18
CA THR A 110 15.50 -41.14 -2.42
C THR A 110 14.22 -40.59 -3.09
N LYS A 111 13.19 -41.44 -3.20
CA LYS A 111 11.90 -41.03 -3.78
C LYS A 111 11.18 -40.03 -2.92
N ARG A 112 11.24 -40.22 -1.58
CA ARG A 112 10.65 -39.27 -0.62
C ARG A 112 11.28 -37.88 -0.78
N MET A 113 12.62 -37.82 -0.91
CA MET A 113 13.32 -36.56 -1.16
C MET A 113 12.88 -35.92 -2.49
N ALA A 114 12.77 -36.68 -3.56
CA ALA A 114 12.31 -36.18 -4.86
C ALA A 114 10.89 -35.60 -4.82
N ILE A 115 9.99 -36.21 -4.06
CA ILE A 115 8.62 -35.72 -3.85
C ILE A 115 8.61 -34.35 -3.16
N PHE A 116 9.37 -34.16 -2.08
CA PHE A 116 9.47 -32.88 -1.41
C PHE A 116 10.17 -31.82 -2.26
N GLN A 117 11.21 -32.20 -3.00
CA GLN A 117 11.88 -31.30 -3.96
C GLN A 117 10.94 -30.86 -5.10
N ALA A 118 9.98 -31.68 -5.49
CA ALA A 118 8.94 -31.30 -6.44
C ALA A 118 7.92 -30.31 -5.87
N GLY A 119 7.95 -30.05 -4.54
CA GLY A 119 7.10 -29.09 -3.87
C GLY A 119 5.85 -29.69 -3.19
N ALA A 120 5.81 -31.00 -2.95
CA ALA A 120 4.74 -31.59 -2.14
C ALA A 120 4.78 -31.07 -0.69
N ASN A 121 3.60 -30.86 -0.10
CA ASN A 121 3.49 -30.40 1.29
C ASN A 121 3.58 -31.56 2.27
N ASP A 122 3.14 -32.75 1.88
CA ASP A 122 3.21 -33.93 2.74
C ASP A 122 3.13 -35.22 1.92
N VAL A 123 3.50 -36.34 2.53
CA VAL A 123 3.54 -37.65 1.91
C VAL A 123 2.93 -38.71 2.83
N VAL A 124 2.07 -39.55 2.29
CA VAL A 124 1.44 -40.68 3.02
C VAL A 124 1.69 -41.98 2.25
N SER A 125 1.99 -43.05 3.00
CA SER A 125 2.19 -44.37 2.44
C SER A 125 0.88 -45.09 2.10
N LYS A 126 0.87 -45.87 1.00
CA LYS A 126 -0.13 -46.89 0.73
C LYS A 126 0.39 -48.23 1.31
N PRO A 127 -0.44 -49.07 1.97
CA PRO A 127 -1.86 -48.87 2.24
C PRO A 127 -2.13 -47.77 3.27
N LEU A 128 -3.23 -47.03 3.11
CA LEU A 128 -3.56 -45.86 3.91
C LEU A 128 -3.85 -46.24 5.38
N ASN A 129 -3.14 -45.59 6.31
CA ASN A 129 -3.56 -45.48 7.70
C ASN A 129 -4.64 -44.36 7.77
N LEU A 130 -5.93 -44.74 7.84
CA LEU A 130 -7.05 -43.80 7.78
C LEU A 130 -6.99 -42.69 8.84
N PRO A 131 -6.74 -42.97 10.15
CA PRO A 131 -6.60 -41.94 11.16
C PRO A 131 -5.49 -40.93 10.86
N GLU A 132 -4.33 -41.39 10.44
CA GLU A 132 -3.19 -40.51 10.07
C GLU A 132 -3.52 -39.67 8.84
N PHE A 133 -4.05 -40.29 7.81
CA PHE A 133 -4.42 -39.61 6.56
C PHE A 133 -5.44 -38.51 6.81
N MET A 134 -6.51 -38.80 7.57
CA MET A 134 -7.52 -37.82 7.93
C MET A 134 -6.93 -36.67 8.78
N ALA A 135 -6.00 -36.95 9.69
CA ALA A 135 -5.35 -35.93 10.50
C ALA A 135 -4.53 -34.98 9.63
N ARG A 136 -3.76 -35.51 8.67
CA ARG A 136 -2.95 -34.71 7.72
C ARG A 136 -3.84 -33.88 6.80
N MET A 137 -4.91 -34.45 6.24
CA MET A 137 -5.88 -33.70 5.45
C MET A 137 -6.48 -32.53 6.23
N ARG A 138 -6.91 -32.77 7.48
CA ARG A 138 -7.43 -31.69 8.36
C ARG A 138 -6.41 -30.57 8.57
N THR A 139 -5.15 -30.92 8.80
CA THR A 139 -4.08 -29.93 8.99
C THR A 139 -3.92 -29.05 7.78
N HIS A 140 -3.78 -29.63 6.59
CA HIS A 140 -3.61 -28.87 5.35
C HIS A 140 -4.85 -28.07 4.96
N LEU A 141 -6.05 -28.61 5.15
CA LEU A 141 -7.30 -27.87 4.91
C LEU A 141 -7.47 -26.68 5.85
N ARG A 142 -7.15 -26.84 7.14
CA ARG A 142 -7.15 -25.70 8.10
C ARG A 142 -6.16 -24.63 7.70
N GLN A 143 -4.97 -25.03 7.29
CA GLN A 143 -3.94 -24.09 6.80
C GLN A 143 -4.44 -23.33 5.56
N ALA A 144 -5.02 -24.03 4.58
CA ALA A 144 -5.59 -23.40 3.38
C ALA A 144 -6.72 -22.41 3.72
N ILE A 145 -7.64 -22.79 4.64
CA ILE A 145 -8.71 -21.89 5.12
C ILE A 145 -8.11 -20.62 5.77
N THR A 146 -7.08 -20.79 6.60
CA THR A 146 -6.44 -19.67 7.31
C THR A 146 -5.79 -18.72 6.34
N LEU A 147 -5.02 -19.23 5.37
CA LEU A 147 -4.37 -18.42 4.34
C LEU A 147 -5.41 -17.66 3.48
N ARG A 148 -6.50 -18.33 3.08
CA ARG A 148 -7.58 -17.69 2.32
C ARG A 148 -8.27 -16.57 3.12
N ARG A 149 -8.54 -16.81 4.41
CA ARG A 149 -9.12 -15.77 5.30
C ARG A 149 -8.19 -14.59 5.44
N LEU A 150 -6.90 -14.82 5.62
CA LEU A 150 -5.89 -13.77 5.72
C LEU A 150 -5.84 -12.95 4.42
N GLY A 151 -5.77 -13.60 3.26
CA GLY A 151 -5.79 -12.94 1.97
C GLY A 151 -7.06 -12.10 1.73
N SER A 152 -8.23 -12.65 2.07
CA SER A 152 -9.50 -11.91 1.94
C SER A 152 -9.63 -10.75 2.94
N PHE A 153 -9.04 -10.86 4.13
CA PHE A 153 -8.97 -9.78 5.10
C PHE A 153 -8.04 -8.67 4.60
N HIS A 154 -6.84 -9.03 4.15
CA HIS A 154 -5.89 -8.09 3.57
C HIS A 154 -6.51 -7.31 2.39
N GLN A 155 -7.13 -8.01 1.44
CA GLN A 155 -7.77 -7.36 0.29
C GLN A 155 -8.88 -6.39 0.70
N ARG A 156 -9.70 -6.75 1.70
CA ARG A 156 -10.74 -5.83 2.21
C ARG A 156 -10.15 -4.61 2.87
N LEU A 157 -9.09 -4.79 3.68
CA LEU A 157 -8.39 -3.68 4.32
C LEU A 157 -7.81 -2.73 3.27
N THR A 158 -7.09 -3.25 2.29
CA THR A 158 -6.54 -2.46 1.18
C THR A 158 -7.64 -1.69 0.42
N ASN A 159 -8.76 -2.34 0.11
CA ASN A 159 -9.88 -1.66 -0.56
C ASN A 159 -10.48 -0.51 0.29
N HIS A 160 -10.58 -0.70 1.61
CA HIS A 160 -11.03 0.38 2.50
C HIS A 160 -10.04 1.55 2.53
N LEU A 161 -8.72 1.25 2.56
CA LEU A 161 -7.68 2.27 2.51
C LEU A 161 -7.70 3.05 1.19
N ILE A 162 -7.82 2.37 0.05
CA ILE A 162 -7.95 3.01 -1.27
C ILE A 162 -9.17 3.93 -1.32
N THR A 163 -10.31 3.48 -0.78
CA THR A 163 -11.52 4.30 -0.73
C THR A 163 -11.32 5.54 0.14
N ALA A 164 -10.74 5.37 1.33
CA ALA A 164 -10.42 6.49 2.22
C ALA A 164 -9.46 7.48 1.56
N ASN A 165 -8.41 7.00 0.89
CA ASN A 165 -7.46 7.84 0.16
C ASN A 165 -8.14 8.63 -0.97
N SER A 166 -9.05 8.01 -1.72
CA SER A 166 -9.80 8.71 -2.78
C SER A 166 -10.64 9.87 -2.22
N LEU A 167 -11.27 9.67 -1.05
CA LEU A 167 -12.04 10.72 -0.38
C LEU A 167 -11.15 11.86 0.12
N LEU A 168 -9.99 11.53 0.67
CA LEU A 168 -9.02 12.51 1.17
C LEU A 168 -8.41 13.32 0.01
N THR A 169 -7.99 12.64 -1.05
CA THR A 169 -7.42 13.29 -2.24
C THR A 169 -8.42 14.24 -2.90
N ALA A 170 -9.72 13.91 -2.89
CA ALA A 170 -10.77 14.80 -3.39
C ALA A 170 -10.93 16.09 -2.58
N GLN A 171 -10.42 16.17 -1.36
CA GLN A 171 -10.41 17.39 -0.54
C GLN A 171 -9.21 18.29 -0.84
N LEU A 172 -8.12 17.75 -1.39
CA LEU A 172 -6.95 18.55 -1.74
C LEU A 172 -7.27 19.52 -2.89
N PRO A 173 -6.55 20.65 -2.98
CA PRO A 173 -6.67 21.51 -4.14
C PRO A 173 -6.39 20.74 -5.44
N ASP A 174 -7.22 20.96 -6.46
CA ASP A 174 -6.93 20.46 -7.79
C ASP A 174 -5.67 21.16 -8.32
N PRO A 175 -4.60 20.45 -8.68
CA PRO A 175 -3.37 21.05 -9.18
C PRO A 175 -3.58 21.94 -10.42
N HIS A 176 -4.50 21.58 -11.32
CA HIS A 176 -4.81 22.38 -12.51
C HIS A 176 -5.50 23.70 -12.14
N ALA A 177 -6.54 23.65 -11.30
CA ALA A 177 -7.23 24.86 -10.84
C ALA A 177 -6.28 25.76 -10.02
N ALA A 178 -5.39 25.18 -9.23
CA ALA A 178 -4.37 25.91 -8.48
C ALA A 178 -3.33 26.55 -9.41
N ALA A 179 -2.89 25.87 -10.46
CA ALA A 179 -1.97 26.42 -11.45
C ALA A 179 -2.63 27.60 -12.21
N GLU A 180 -3.90 27.50 -12.63
CA GLU A 180 -4.64 28.59 -13.23
C GLU A 180 -4.80 29.78 -12.28
N LEU A 181 -5.05 29.52 -10.98
CA LEU A 181 -5.12 30.57 -9.96
C LEU A 181 -3.77 31.28 -9.82
N ALA A 182 -2.66 30.52 -9.78
CA ALA A 182 -1.33 31.07 -9.70
C ALA A 182 -1.00 31.92 -10.94
N GLU A 183 -1.33 31.44 -12.14
CA GLU A 183 -1.06 32.12 -13.41
C GLU A 183 -1.80 33.47 -13.49
N ARG A 184 -3.09 33.51 -13.11
CA ARG A 184 -3.86 34.76 -13.03
C ARG A 184 -3.24 35.80 -12.09
N ASN A 185 -2.52 35.32 -11.08
CA ASN A 185 -1.82 36.18 -10.11
C ASN A 185 -0.35 36.47 -10.49
N GLY A 186 0.12 36.02 -11.69
CA GLY A 186 1.46 36.27 -12.19
C GLY A 186 2.52 35.32 -11.69
N PHE A 187 2.10 34.10 -11.30
CA PHE A 187 2.99 33.02 -10.85
C PHE A 187 2.73 31.74 -11.66
N ARG A 188 3.75 30.91 -11.83
CA ARG A 188 3.65 29.55 -12.34
C ARG A 188 3.81 28.58 -11.18
N LEU A 189 2.81 27.73 -10.98
CA LEU A 189 2.79 26.68 -9.96
C LEU A 189 2.97 25.33 -10.62
N SER A 190 3.83 24.47 -10.06
CA SER A 190 3.88 23.03 -10.34
C SER A 190 3.90 22.27 -9.03
N VAL A 191 3.12 21.20 -8.95
CA VAL A 191 2.97 20.37 -7.74
C VAL A 191 3.10 18.91 -8.15
N VAL A 192 3.99 18.21 -7.47
CA VAL A 192 4.12 16.74 -7.56
C VAL A 192 3.91 16.14 -6.18
N ARG A 193 3.19 15.04 -6.13
CA ARG A 193 2.91 14.33 -4.91
C ARG A 193 3.01 12.82 -5.14
N HIS A 194 3.84 12.15 -4.35
CA HIS A 194 3.95 10.71 -4.27
C HIS A 194 3.61 10.22 -2.87
N GLN A 195 2.82 9.17 -2.81
CA GLN A 195 2.46 8.51 -1.57
C GLN A 195 3.26 7.22 -1.43
N HIS A 196 3.88 7.02 -0.28
CA HIS A 196 4.62 5.80 0.03
C HIS A 196 3.70 4.63 0.36
N GLU A 197 2.66 4.87 1.14
CA GLU A 197 1.63 3.91 1.50
C GLU A 197 0.34 4.12 0.69
N GLU A 198 -0.68 3.28 0.93
CA GLU A 198 -2.00 3.40 0.30
C GLU A 198 -2.71 4.72 0.62
N ILE A 199 -2.29 5.39 1.71
CA ILE A 199 -2.82 6.70 2.13
C ILE A 199 -1.67 7.58 2.60
N GLY A 200 -1.55 8.78 2.00
CA GLY A 200 -0.59 9.81 2.41
C GLY A 200 -1.20 10.89 3.29
N GLY A 201 -0.38 11.43 4.20
CA GLY A 201 -0.75 12.49 5.15
C GLY A 201 -0.50 13.89 4.65
N ASP A 202 0.40 14.09 3.69
CA ASP A 202 0.80 15.42 3.21
C ASP A 202 -0.39 16.24 2.69
N LEU A 203 -0.43 17.50 3.09
CA LEU A 203 -1.47 18.46 2.72
C LEU A 203 -0.82 19.74 2.20
N TRP A 204 -1.30 20.23 1.08
CA TRP A 204 -0.96 21.57 0.61
C TRP A 204 -2.20 22.40 0.34
N TYR A 205 -2.07 23.72 0.41
CA TYR A 205 -3.18 24.64 0.26
C TYR A 205 -2.74 25.92 -0.47
N LEU A 206 -3.50 26.36 -1.46
CA LEU A 206 -3.30 27.61 -2.16
C LEU A 206 -4.54 28.48 -2.02
N HIS A 207 -4.37 29.71 -1.60
CA HIS A 207 -5.45 30.68 -1.41
C HIS A 207 -5.08 32.05 -1.95
N GLU A 208 -5.98 32.68 -2.67
CA GLU A 208 -5.87 34.07 -3.09
C GLU A 208 -6.32 34.97 -1.95
N VAL A 209 -5.37 35.63 -1.31
CA VAL A 209 -5.64 36.58 -0.20
C VAL A 209 -6.23 37.88 -0.75
N SER A 210 -5.71 38.34 -1.87
CA SER A 210 -6.17 39.49 -2.66
C SER A 210 -5.56 39.38 -4.08
N PRO A 211 -6.07 40.11 -5.09
CA PRO A 211 -5.48 40.10 -6.41
C PRO A 211 -3.96 40.36 -6.40
N GLY A 212 -3.20 39.43 -6.97
CA GLY A 212 -1.73 39.47 -6.96
C GLY A 212 -1.06 38.98 -5.68
N ARG A 213 -1.83 38.54 -4.66
CA ARG A 213 -1.30 38.06 -3.38
C ARG A 213 -1.80 36.66 -3.06
N LEU A 214 -0.90 35.68 -3.06
CA LEU A 214 -1.19 34.28 -2.84
C LEU A 214 -0.59 33.78 -1.53
N LEU A 215 -1.35 33.00 -0.78
CA LEU A 215 -0.88 32.21 0.36
C LEU A 215 -0.75 30.75 -0.08
N LEU A 216 0.45 30.21 0.05
CA LEU A 216 0.74 28.79 -0.16
C LEU A 216 1.20 28.17 1.14
N ILE A 217 0.57 27.06 1.53
CA ILE A 217 0.89 26.30 2.74
C ILE A 217 1.19 24.86 2.35
N LEU A 218 2.25 24.31 2.90
CA LEU A 218 2.60 22.89 2.88
C LEU A 218 2.61 22.38 4.32
N LEU A 219 1.90 21.32 4.60
CA LEU A 219 1.77 20.70 5.92
C LEU A 219 2.02 19.20 5.82
N ASP A 220 2.76 18.69 6.78
CA ASP A 220 2.90 17.26 7.02
C ASP A 220 2.40 16.97 8.45
N PRO A 221 1.26 16.28 8.59
CA PRO A 221 0.76 15.80 9.88
C PRO A 221 1.63 14.64 10.36
N ASN A 222 2.48 14.84 11.34
CA ASN A 222 3.45 13.89 11.89
C ASN A 222 2.79 12.59 12.41
N ALA A 223 2.15 11.83 11.52
CA ALA A 223 1.52 10.55 11.80
C ALA A 223 1.45 9.70 10.52
N PRO A 224 1.86 8.43 10.54
CA PRO A 224 1.89 7.60 9.35
C PRO A 224 0.50 7.12 8.94
N GLY A 225 0.33 6.82 7.65
CA GLY A 225 -0.81 6.13 7.07
C GLY A 225 -2.18 6.77 7.38
N LEU A 226 -3.17 5.96 7.71
CA LEU A 226 -4.55 6.40 7.95
C LEU A 226 -4.67 7.48 9.05
N ALA A 227 -3.85 7.42 10.09
CA ALA A 227 -3.87 8.41 11.17
C ALA A 227 -3.42 9.79 10.65
N GLY A 228 -2.35 9.84 9.85
CA GLY A 228 -1.86 11.05 9.18
C GLY A 228 -2.92 11.64 8.27
N ALA A 229 -3.55 10.82 7.45
CA ALA A 229 -4.60 11.21 6.53
C ALA A 229 -5.84 11.80 7.24
N ILE A 230 -6.31 11.18 8.33
CA ILE A 230 -7.41 11.73 9.15
C ILE A 230 -7.02 13.08 9.78
N ASN A 231 -5.78 13.20 10.25
CA ASN A 231 -5.27 14.45 10.79
C ASN A 231 -5.18 15.52 9.70
N ALA A 232 -4.73 15.19 8.50
CA ALA A 232 -4.73 16.09 7.34
C ALA A 232 -6.12 16.62 7.04
N LEU A 233 -7.15 15.77 7.00
CA LEU A 233 -8.54 16.18 6.76
C LEU A 233 -9.05 17.15 7.84
N ARG A 234 -8.72 16.90 9.09
CA ARG A 234 -9.11 17.78 10.22
C ARG A 234 -8.43 19.14 10.10
N ILE A 235 -7.14 19.15 9.76
CA ILE A 235 -6.35 20.36 9.54
C ILE A 235 -6.87 21.13 8.33
N ASP A 236 -7.16 20.47 7.20
CA ASP A 236 -7.73 21.09 6.00
C ASP A 236 -9.07 21.76 6.30
N THR A 237 -9.96 21.06 7.02
CA THR A 237 -11.25 21.61 7.42
C THR A 237 -11.10 22.87 8.26
N ALA A 238 -10.19 22.86 9.24
CA ALA A 238 -9.91 24.03 10.06
C ALA A 238 -9.29 25.17 9.24
N LEU A 239 -8.36 24.85 8.34
CA LEU A 239 -7.70 25.83 7.50
C LEU A 239 -8.68 26.55 6.57
N ARG A 240 -9.59 25.82 5.91
CA ARG A 240 -10.64 26.38 5.04
C ARG A 240 -11.57 27.32 5.79
N GLU A 241 -11.92 27.01 7.03
CA GLU A 241 -12.74 27.90 7.85
C GLU A 241 -11.96 29.15 8.29
N LEU A 242 -10.73 28.98 8.76
CA LEU A 242 -9.90 30.07 9.23
C LEU A 242 -9.49 31.06 8.12
N THR A 243 -9.28 30.62 6.89
CA THR A 243 -8.96 31.48 5.75
C THR A 243 -10.09 32.45 5.38
N ARG A 244 -11.33 32.14 5.78
CA ARG A 244 -12.47 33.07 5.60
C ARG A 244 -12.42 34.28 6.53
N HIS A 245 -11.72 34.17 7.66
CA HIS A 245 -11.71 35.15 8.72
C HIS A 245 -10.34 35.82 8.93
N HIS A 246 -9.27 35.22 8.43
CA HIS A 246 -7.91 35.69 8.60
C HIS A 246 -7.23 35.89 7.23
N THR A 247 -6.94 37.15 6.91
CA THR A 247 -6.16 37.52 5.72
C THR A 247 -4.66 37.65 5.99
N ASP A 248 -4.29 37.80 7.26
CA ASP A 248 -2.89 37.79 7.71
C ASP A 248 -2.42 36.36 7.97
N PRO A 249 -1.39 35.88 7.25
CA PRO A 249 -0.86 34.52 7.39
C PRO A 249 -0.39 34.18 8.79
N GLN A 250 0.19 35.13 9.52
CA GLN A 250 0.68 34.90 10.87
C GLN A 250 -0.49 34.68 11.84
N GLN A 251 -1.56 35.47 11.70
CA GLN A 251 -2.77 35.31 12.51
C GLN A 251 -3.47 33.99 12.17
N LEU A 252 -3.54 33.64 10.88
CA LEU A 252 -4.09 32.39 10.41
C LEU A 252 -3.39 31.19 11.05
N LEU A 253 -2.05 31.12 10.96
CA LEU A 253 -1.28 30.00 11.50
C LEU A 253 -1.34 29.94 13.03
N ARG A 254 -1.39 31.09 13.74
CA ARG A 254 -1.62 31.11 15.20
C ARG A 254 -3.01 30.61 15.57
N ALA A 255 -4.03 30.91 14.77
CA ALA A 255 -5.37 30.41 14.98
C ALA A 255 -5.44 28.89 14.73
N LEU A 256 -4.75 28.41 13.67
CA LEU A 256 -4.63 27.00 13.38
C LEU A 256 -3.92 26.23 14.50
N ASP A 257 -2.78 26.74 15.01
CA ASP A 257 -2.06 26.14 16.14
C ASP A 257 -2.97 25.97 17.37
N ARG A 258 -3.78 26.97 17.71
CA ARG A 258 -4.76 26.88 18.80
C ARG A 258 -5.80 25.78 18.56
N VAL A 259 -6.39 25.73 17.36
CA VAL A 259 -7.37 24.68 17.00
C VAL A 259 -6.74 23.29 17.10
N MET A 260 -5.48 23.13 16.71
CA MET A 260 -4.77 21.87 16.79
C MET A 260 -4.46 21.45 18.22
N VAL A 261 -4.11 22.39 19.09
CA VAL A 261 -3.90 22.15 20.54
C VAL A 261 -5.18 21.77 21.26
N GLU A 262 -6.27 22.48 20.96
CA GLU A 262 -7.58 22.35 21.65
C GLU A 262 -8.47 21.26 21.04
N SER A 263 -7.97 20.49 20.08
CA SER A 263 -8.75 19.51 19.35
C SER A 263 -9.37 18.43 20.29
N PRO A 264 -10.69 18.21 20.25
CA PRO A 264 -11.41 17.32 21.17
C PRO A 264 -11.06 15.83 21.00
N CYS A 265 -10.53 15.43 19.82
CA CYS A 265 -10.13 14.06 19.52
C CYS A 265 -8.63 13.81 19.74
N GLY A 266 -7.98 14.59 20.59
CA GLY A 266 -6.55 14.55 20.83
C GLY A 266 -5.80 15.66 20.09
N ARG A 267 -4.66 16.02 20.64
CA ARG A 267 -3.79 17.06 20.11
C ARG A 267 -3.29 16.65 18.73
N LEU A 268 -3.35 17.57 17.77
CA LEU A 268 -2.80 17.40 16.44
C LEU A 268 -1.42 18.02 16.37
N PHE A 269 -0.51 17.39 15.65
CA PHE A 269 0.80 17.95 15.36
C PHE A 269 1.02 17.93 13.84
N ALA A 270 1.59 19.01 13.33
CA ALA A 270 2.02 19.07 11.94
C ALA A 270 3.22 19.97 11.78
N SER A 271 4.15 19.55 10.95
CA SER A 271 5.15 20.44 10.38
C SER A 271 4.50 21.33 9.34
N VAL A 272 4.91 22.58 9.24
CA VAL A 272 4.33 23.57 8.32
C VAL A 272 5.40 24.40 7.64
N THR A 273 5.21 24.62 6.36
CA THR A 273 5.83 25.70 5.61
C THR A 273 4.74 26.56 5.02
N ALA A 274 4.73 27.85 5.34
CA ALA A 274 3.79 28.80 4.81
C ALA A 274 4.50 29.98 4.17
N VAL A 275 4.06 30.35 2.99
CA VAL A 275 4.58 31.47 2.23
C VAL A 275 3.46 32.35 1.70
N VAL A 276 3.70 33.64 1.70
CA VAL A 276 2.86 34.63 1.02
C VAL A 276 3.69 35.34 -0.02
N VAL A 277 3.24 35.26 -1.26
CA VAL A 277 3.84 36.01 -2.35
C VAL A 277 2.94 37.16 -2.73
N ASP A 278 3.50 38.36 -2.89
CA ASP A 278 2.80 39.54 -3.34
C ASP A 278 3.51 40.11 -4.56
N ARG A 279 2.82 40.06 -5.70
CA ARG A 279 3.33 40.55 -6.98
C ARG A 279 3.50 42.05 -6.98
N MET A 280 2.58 42.79 -6.34
CA MET A 280 2.58 44.27 -6.38
C MET A 280 3.71 44.83 -5.51
N GLU A 281 3.87 44.25 -4.32
CA GLU A 281 4.97 44.64 -3.39
C GLU A 281 6.31 44.00 -3.75
N LYS A 282 6.33 43.06 -4.73
CA LYS A 282 7.51 42.25 -5.09
C LYS A 282 8.15 41.61 -3.87
N ALA A 283 7.36 41.07 -3.00
CA ALA A 283 7.76 40.53 -1.73
C ALA A 283 7.32 39.11 -1.52
N LEU A 284 8.12 38.35 -0.81
CA LEU A 284 7.84 37.01 -0.30
C LEU A 284 7.97 37.02 1.20
N TRP A 285 6.91 36.68 1.91
CA TRP A 285 6.93 36.39 3.35
C TRP A 285 6.91 34.88 3.55
N TYR A 286 7.66 34.39 4.51
CA TYR A 286 7.75 32.97 4.78
C TYR A 286 7.93 32.65 6.25
N THR A 287 7.45 31.49 6.64
CA THR A 287 7.74 30.83 7.91
C THR A 287 7.77 29.32 7.70
N ALA A 288 8.64 28.62 8.42
CA ALA A 288 8.68 27.17 8.46
C ALA A 288 8.83 26.70 9.91
N SER A 289 8.09 25.68 10.29
CA SER A 289 8.05 25.16 11.64
C SER A 289 7.92 23.64 11.59
N GLY A 290 9.00 22.92 11.88
CA GLY A 290 9.08 21.47 11.80
C GLY A 290 9.38 20.90 10.41
N ASN A 291 9.02 21.57 9.33
CA ASN A 291 9.29 21.18 7.95
C ASN A 291 10.68 21.61 7.48
N PRO A 292 11.20 20.99 6.40
CA PRO A 292 12.35 21.53 5.69
C PRO A 292 12.16 23.00 5.28
N TYR A 293 13.24 23.74 5.24
CA TYR A 293 13.17 25.14 4.89
C TYR A 293 12.80 25.35 3.42
N PRO A 294 11.96 26.35 3.09
CA PRO A 294 11.74 26.74 1.71
C PRO A 294 13.05 27.07 1.03
N ILE A 295 13.19 26.73 -0.23
CA ILE A 295 14.39 26.99 -1.01
C ILE A 295 14.07 28.08 -2.03
N PHE A 296 14.87 29.15 -2.03
CA PHE A 296 14.71 30.29 -2.92
C PHE A 296 15.78 30.28 -4.00
N CYS A 297 15.35 30.51 -5.24
CA CYS A 297 16.18 30.48 -6.42
C CYS A 297 16.10 31.83 -7.13
N ARG A 298 17.27 32.48 -7.36
CA ARG A 298 17.41 33.70 -8.14
C ARG A 298 18.49 33.52 -9.21
N GLY A 299 18.09 33.42 -10.45
CA GLY A 299 18.98 33.02 -11.53
C GLY A 299 19.57 31.63 -11.23
N LYS A 300 20.90 31.56 -11.07
CA LYS A 300 21.60 30.32 -10.68
C LYS A 300 21.90 30.21 -9.19
N GLN A 301 21.52 31.17 -8.39
CA GLN A 301 21.75 31.14 -6.94
C GLN A 301 20.61 30.41 -6.25
N VAL A 302 20.93 29.44 -5.40
CA VAL A 302 20.01 28.63 -4.63
C VAL A 302 20.34 28.76 -3.15
N ALA A 303 19.36 29.09 -2.33
CA ALA A 303 19.53 29.26 -0.89
C ALA A 303 18.35 28.81 -0.09
N ALA A 304 18.57 28.12 1.04
CA ALA A 304 17.52 27.79 1.99
C ALA A 304 17.09 29.05 2.76
N LEU A 305 15.78 29.24 2.86
CA LEU A 305 15.17 30.32 3.64
C LEU A 305 15.01 29.88 5.09
N VAL A 306 16.08 30.01 5.87
CA VAL A 306 16.10 29.54 7.27
C VAL A 306 15.06 30.26 8.11
N SER A 307 14.13 29.51 8.65
CA SER A 307 13.13 29.89 9.64
C SER A 307 13.09 28.81 10.71
N GLY A 308 12.70 29.10 11.93
CA GLY A 308 12.76 28.13 13.01
C GLY A 308 11.47 28.12 13.82
N GLY A 309 11.13 26.94 14.35
CA GLY A 309 9.98 26.78 15.24
C GLY A 309 9.68 25.33 15.54
N LEU A 310 8.94 25.09 16.60
CA LEU A 310 8.37 23.77 16.88
C LEU A 310 7.12 23.55 16.01
N PRO A 311 6.78 22.30 15.67
CA PRO A 311 5.59 21.99 14.87
C PRO A 311 4.32 22.63 15.43
N LEU A 312 3.36 22.91 14.56
CA LEU A 312 2.01 23.34 14.96
C LEU A 312 1.38 22.27 15.85
N GLY A 313 0.51 22.72 16.77
CA GLY A 313 -0.09 21.87 17.78
C GLY A 313 0.78 21.66 19.03
N SER A 314 2.02 22.15 19.04
CA SER A 314 2.86 22.14 20.24
C SER A 314 2.39 23.14 21.30
N GLY A 315 1.66 24.18 20.92
CA GLY A 315 1.32 25.35 21.76
C GLY A 315 2.54 26.25 22.03
N LEU A 316 3.68 25.94 21.42
CA LEU A 316 4.96 26.63 21.54
C LEU A 316 5.51 27.05 20.16
N ALA A 317 4.69 26.92 19.11
CA ALA A 317 5.08 27.25 17.75
C ALA A 317 5.50 28.74 17.66
N THR A 318 6.77 28.97 17.33
CA THR A 318 7.27 30.30 17.04
C THR A 318 7.07 30.58 15.57
N LEU A 319 6.02 31.34 15.26
CA LEU A 319 5.63 31.65 13.88
C LEU A 319 6.15 33.06 13.53
N GLU A 320 7.45 33.21 13.40
CA GLU A 320 8.05 34.46 12.95
C GLU A 320 8.00 34.52 11.43
N LEU A 321 7.29 35.53 10.90
CA LEU A 321 7.22 35.78 9.47
C LEU A 321 8.44 36.58 9.03
N LYS A 322 9.30 35.98 8.21
CA LYS A 322 10.43 36.65 7.57
C LYS A 322 10.05 37.09 6.17
N HIS A 323 10.76 38.04 5.62
CA HIS A 323 10.49 38.52 4.27
C HIS A 323 11.75 38.75 3.47
N ILE A 324 11.61 38.55 2.14
CA ILE A 324 12.65 38.88 1.15
C ILE A 324 11.98 39.47 -0.10
N ALA A 325 12.75 40.16 -0.93
CA ALA A 325 12.26 40.60 -2.23
C ALA A 325 12.09 39.38 -3.17
N MET A 326 11.02 39.35 -3.99
CA MET A 326 10.78 38.37 -5.02
C MET A 326 10.55 39.10 -6.36
N ASN A 327 11.49 38.95 -7.28
CA ASN A 327 11.47 39.57 -8.59
C ASN A 327 10.96 38.63 -9.69
N PRO A 328 10.52 39.13 -10.85
CA PRO A 328 10.26 38.29 -12.01
C PRO A 328 11.45 37.36 -12.34
N GLY A 329 11.15 36.08 -12.55
CA GLY A 329 12.12 35.02 -12.78
C GLY A 329 12.57 34.29 -11.51
N ASP A 330 12.39 34.87 -10.31
CA ASP A 330 12.67 34.15 -9.06
C ASP A 330 11.72 32.98 -8.87
N MET A 331 12.22 31.90 -8.25
CA MET A 331 11.48 30.67 -7.97
C MET A 331 11.60 30.27 -6.50
N LEU A 332 10.53 29.75 -5.97
CA LEU A 332 10.46 29.14 -4.65
C LEU A 332 10.20 27.64 -4.80
N VAL A 333 10.87 26.84 -3.98
CA VAL A 333 10.64 25.39 -3.88
C VAL A 333 10.29 25.06 -2.43
N LEU A 334 9.17 24.34 -2.26
CA LEU A 334 8.73 23.78 -0.99
C LEU A 334 8.70 22.27 -1.11
N HIS A 335 9.10 21.59 -0.06
CA HIS A 335 9.06 20.14 -0.03
C HIS A 335 8.83 19.61 1.39
N THR A 336 8.31 18.39 1.48
CA THR A 336 8.27 17.61 2.73
C THR A 336 9.58 16.85 2.92
N ASP A 337 9.81 16.28 4.08
CA ASP A 337 11.06 15.60 4.46
C ASP A 337 11.30 14.28 3.69
N GLY A 338 10.25 13.71 3.06
CA GLY A 338 10.41 12.59 2.13
C GLY A 338 11.21 12.94 0.86
N TRP A 339 11.48 14.21 0.56
CA TRP A 339 12.32 14.64 -0.57
C TRP A 339 13.56 15.39 -0.08
N PRO A 340 14.76 15.12 -0.64
CA PRO A 340 15.10 14.07 -1.61
C PRO A 340 15.20 12.69 -0.97
N ALA A 341 14.85 11.66 -1.74
CA ALA A 341 14.66 10.32 -1.24
C ALA A 341 15.95 9.54 -0.89
N ARG A 342 17.12 9.96 -1.38
CA ARG A 342 18.41 9.35 -1.03
C ARG A 342 19.03 9.98 0.19
N ALA A 343 19.39 9.14 1.17
CA ALA A 343 20.22 9.58 2.27
C ALA A 343 21.58 10.11 1.74
N GLY A 344 21.84 11.40 1.92
CA GLY A 344 23.05 12.08 1.46
C GLY A 344 22.84 13.03 0.27
N ASP A 345 21.72 12.98 -0.43
CA ASP A 345 21.39 13.98 -1.44
C ASP A 345 21.07 15.32 -0.78
N ASN A 346 21.66 16.38 -1.30
CA ASN A 346 21.40 17.73 -0.84
C ASN A 346 20.35 18.40 -1.74
N PRO A 347 19.19 18.82 -1.22
CA PRO A 347 18.15 19.50 -1.99
C PRO A 347 18.69 20.69 -2.81
N LEU A 348 19.62 21.45 -2.24
CA LEU A 348 20.21 22.63 -2.90
C LEU A 348 20.97 22.23 -4.16
N ASP A 349 21.75 21.15 -4.10
CA ASP A 349 22.55 20.67 -5.23
C ASP A 349 21.66 20.10 -6.36
N LEU A 350 20.59 19.40 -6.00
CA LEU A 350 19.62 18.89 -6.98
C LEU A 350 18.92 20.02 -7.73
N ILE A 351 18.47 21.05 -7.02
CA ILE A 351 17.84 22.23 -7.61
C ILE A 351 18.84 23.02 -8.45
N GLN A 352 20.08 23.19 -7.96
CA GLN A 352 21.16 23.88 -8.68
C GLN A 352 21.40 23.21 -10.04
N ASN A 353 21.54 21.88 -10.06
CA ASN A 353 21.74 21.10 -11.29
C ASN A 353 20.55 21.22 -12.24
N ALA A 354 19.32 21.19 -11.73
CA ALA A 354 18.11 21.35 -12.53
C ALA A 354 18.01 22.73 -13.19
N LEU A 355 18.36 23.80 -12.44
CA LEU A 355 18.41 25.17 -12.96
C LEU A 355 19.48 25.35 -14.05
N GLU A 356 20.63 24.69 -13.92
CA GLU A 356 21.69 24.71 -14.93
C GLU A 356 21.27 24.07 -16.23
N ASN A 357 20.40 23.04 -16.16
CA ASN A 357 19.82 22.34 -17.30
C ASN A 357 18.55 23.02 -17.85
N GLY A 358 18.09 24.11 -17.22
CA GLY A 358 16.90 24.85 -17.64
C GLY A 358 15.57 24.14 -17.37
N GLN A 359 15.57 23.16 -16.47
CA GLN A 359 14.42 22.31 -16.13
C GLN A 359 14.29 22.23 -14.60
N ALA A 360 13.61 23.17 -14.00
CA ALA A 360 13.46 23.26 -12.55
C ALA A 360 11.98 23.31 -12.10
N ASP A 361 11.09 22.58 -12.82
CA ASP A 361 9.73 22.31 -12.33
C ASP A 361 9.70 21.15 -11.35
N ALA A 362 8.59 21.02 -10.62
CA ALA A 362 8.46 19.99 -9.58
C ALA A 362 8.59 18.56 -10.13
N GLU A 363 8.08 18.29 -11.33
CA GLU A 363 8.12 16.96 -11.94
C GLU A 363 9.56 16.57 -12.32
N THR A 364 10.32 17.49 -12.89
CA THR A 364 11.73 17.25 -13.22
C THR A 364 12.60 17.09 -11.97
N LEU A 365 12.36 17.89 -10.94
CA LEU A 365 13.09 17.79 -9.67
C LEU A 365 12.82 16.46 -8.97
N GLU A 366 11.58 15.96 -9.00
CA GLU A 366 11.20 14.68 -8.43
C GLU A 366 11.80 13.51 -9.21
N ASN A 367 11.72 13.53 -10.55
CA ASN A 367 12.27 12.46 -11.41
C ASN A 367 13.81 12.33 -11.27
N ASN A 368 14.50 13.37 -10.86
CA ASN A 368 15.93 13.35 -10.56
C ASN A 368 16.25 12.81 -9.17
N SER A 369 15.23 12.51 -8.36
CA SER A 369 15.37 11.86 -7.05
C SER A 369 14.98 10.38 -7.13
N SER A 370 15.52 9.53 -6.26
CA SER A 370 15.12 8.13 -6.15
C SER A 370 13.84 7.99 -5.33
N HIS A 371 13.18 6.82 -5.38
CA HIS A 371 11.96 6.54 -4.61
C HIS A 371 12.21 6.67 -3.10
N SER A 372 11.33 7.41 -2.45
CA SER A 372 11.34 7.63 -0.99
C SER A 372 10.68 6.46 -0.25
N ASN A 373 11.04 6.30 1.02
CA ASN A 373 10.33 5.47 2.00
C ASN A 373 9.29 6.26 2.79
N ASP A 374 8.95 7.48 2.35
CA ASP A 374 7.99 8.39 2.97
C ASP A 374 7.17 9.12 1.90
N ASP A 375 6.08 9.78 2.30
CA ASP A 375 5.30 10.64 1.43
C ASP A 375 6.16 11.79 0.92
N VAL A 376 6.03 12.12 -0.36
CA VAL A 376 6.75 13.22 -0.99
C VAL A 376 5.75 14.22 -1.55
N THR A 377 5.86 15.45 -1.10
CA THR A 377 5.20 16.59 -1.75
C THR A 377 6.23 17.62 -2.12
N LEU A 378 6.29 17.97 -3.39
CA LEU A 378 7.21 18.96 -3.95
C LEU A 378 6.42 20.01 -4.72
N ILE A 379 6.63 21.28 -4.40
CA ILE A 379 5.94 22.41 -5.00
C ILE A 379 6.95 23.41 -5.49
N THR A 380 6.84 23.84 -6.75
CA THR A 380 7.59 24.99 -7.27
C THR A 380 6.63 26.13 -7.59
N LEU A 381 7.01 27.35 -7.19
CA LEU A 381 6.27 28.59 -7.48
C LEU A 381 7.23 29.62 -8.06
N GLN A 382 7.05 29.95 -9.33
CA GLN A 382 7.89 30.89 -10.06
C GLN A 382 7.14 32.19 -10.37
N HIS A 383 7.76 33.34 -10.13
CA HIS A 383 7.24 34.65 -10.56
C HIS A 383 7.45 34.83 -12.06
N THR A 384 6.35 34.86 -12.86
CA THR A 384 6.43 34.87 -14.33
C THR A 384 6.70 36.25 -14.93
N GLY A 385 6.47 37.34 -14.19
CA GLY A 385 6.71 38.70 -14.69
C GLY A 385 5.71 39.22 -15.70
N HIS A 386 4.69 38.45 -16.05
CA HIS A 386 3.63 38.93 -16.94
C HIS A 386 2.70 39.86 -16.19
N SER A 387 2.45 41.02 -16.82
CA SER A 387 1.56 42.11 -16.35
C SER A 387 0.10 41.78 -16.66
#